data_71e5e53d88e49a95af9d50b624da96f9
#
_entry.id   71e5e53d88e49a95af9d50b624da96f9
#
_cell.length_a   1.000
_cell.length_b   1.000
_cell.length_c   1.000
_cell.angle_alpha   90.00
_cell.angle_beta   90.00
_cell.angle_gamma   90.00
#
_symmetry.space_group_name_H-M   'P 1'
#
loop_
_entity.id
_entity.type
_entity.pdbx_description
1 polymer ?
#
loop_
_entity_poly.entity_id
_entity_poly.type
_entity_poly.pdbx_seq_one_letter_code
_entity_poly.pdbx_strand_id
1 'polypeptide(L)'
;AVPDFGKPEVERRPRGVPEKCSFCYHRIDRGLEQGLIPGIDSFASPACVVACPVGARTFGDLNDSKSNVNRLLESNPYYQLRTDMGNDTRVYYLPARDA
;
A
#
# COMPACT_ATOMS: atom_id res chain seq x y z
N ALA A 1 -21.18 -22.91 10.11
CA ALA A 1 -21.21 -22.11 8.90
C ALA A 1 -20.72 -20.70 9.18
N VAL A 2 -19.94 -20.17 8.30
CA VAL A 2 -19.45 -18.79 8.41
C VAL A 2 -20.61 -17.83 8.08
N PRO A 3 -20.91 -16.88 8.99
CA PRO A 3 -21.96 -15.91 8.71
C PRO A 3 -21.67 -15.10 7.45
N ASP A 4 -22.70 -14.74 6.76
CA ASP A 4 -22.58 -13.92 5.56
C ASP A 4 -22.67 -12.46 5.95
N PHE A 5 -21.50 -11.86 6.24
CA PHE A 5 -21.41 -10.47 6.62
C PHE A 5 -21.18 -9.62 5.39
N GLY A 6 -21.97 -9.30 4.66
CA GLY A 6 -21.66 -8.49 3.53
C GLY A 6 -22.83 -8.32 2.61
N LYS A 7 -22.60 -7.67 1.54
CA LYS A 7 -23.59 -7.48 0.51
C LYS A 7 -23.72 -8.77 -0.28
N PRO A 8 -24.94 -9.21 -0.60
CA PRO A 8 -25.14 -10.46 -1.34
C PRO A 8 -24.39 -10.52 -2.67
N GLU A 9 -24.10 -9.38 -3.27
CA GLU A 9 -23.39 -9.30 -4.55
C GLU A 9 -21.89 -9.49 -4.45
N VAL A 10 -21.35 -9.58 -3.23
CA VAL A 10 -19.89 -9.79 -3.05
C VAL A 10 -19.64 -11.26 -2.82
N GLU A 11 -18.86 -11.89 -3.69
CA GLU A 11 -18.50 -13.29 -3.56
C GLU A 11 -17.52 -13.51 -2.41
N ARG A 12 -17.68 -14.64 -1.72
CA ARG A 12 -16.76 -15.04 -0.66
C ARG A 12 -15.45 -15.51 -1.27
N ARG A 13 -14.37 -15.25 -0.53
CA ARG A 13 -13.08 -15.80 -0.90
C ARG A 13 -13.06 -17.31 -0.73
N PRO A 14 -12.42 -18.07 -1.65
CA PRO A 14 -12.32 -19.51 -1.52
C PRO A 14 -11.54 -19.92 -0.28
N ARG A 15 -11.94 -21.03 0.34
CA ARG A 15 -11.20 -21.59 1.46
C ARG A 15 -9.88 -22.20 0.97
N GLY A 16 -8.84 -22.06 1.79
CA GLY A 16 -7.54 -22.68 1.51
C GLY A 16 -6.71 -21.96 0.45
N VAL A 17 -7.19 -20.84 -0.05
CA VAL A 17 -6.44 -20.02 -1.01
C VAL A 17 -5.85 -18.82 -0.27
N PRO A 18 -4.53 -18.75 -0.11
CA PRO A 18 -3.92 -17.60 0.54
C PRO A 18 -4.02 -16.35 -0.34
N GLU A 19 -4.32 -15.24 0.28
CA GLU A 19 -4.39 -13.96 -0.39
C GLU A 19 -3.60 -12.93 0.40
N LYS A 20 -3.06 -11.94 -0.28
CA LYS A 20 -2.31 -10.88 0.36
C LYS A 20 -2.60 -9.55 -0.31
N CYS A 21 -2.16 -8.48 0.33
CA CYS A 21 -2.24 -7.14 -0.23
C CYS A 21 -1.49 -7.04 -1.55
N SER A 22 -2.13 -6.50 -2.57
CA SER A 22 -1.54 -6.27 -3.89
C SER A 22 -1.22 -4.79 -4.13
N PHE A 23 -1.26 -3.96 -3.10
CA PHE A 23 -1.14 -2.49 -3.20
C PHE A 23 -2.20 -1.86 -4.09
N CYS A 24 -3.38 -2.50 -4.18
CA CYS A 24 -4.50 -2.03 -5.02
C CYS A 24 -4.09 -1.82 -6.48
N TYR A 25 -3.43 -2.81 -7.06
CA TYR A 25 -2.86 -2.67 -8.40
C TYR A 25 -3.89 -2.28 -9.46
N HIS A 26 -5.15 -2.67 -9.29
CA HIS A 26 -6.22 -2.26 -10.21
C HIS A 26 -6.43 -0.75 -10.22
N ARG A 27 -6.38 -0.13 -9.03
CA ARG A 27 -6.50 1.33 -8.92
C ARG A 27 -5.30 2.03 -9.53
N ILE A 28 -4.11 1.49 -9.30
CA ILE A 28 -2.86 2.06 -9.82
C ILE A 28 -2.86 1.99 -11.35
N ASP A 29 -3.16 0.84 -11.92
CA ASP A 29 -3.17 0.66 -13.38
C ASP A 29 -4.20 1.58 -14.04
N ARG A 30 -5.39 1.67 -13.46
CA ARG A 30 -6.43 2.57 -13.98
C ARG A 30 -5.99 4.02 -13.94
N GLY A 31 -5.35 4.43 -12.84
CA GLY A 31 -4.84 5.79 -12.71
C GLY A 31 -3.74 6.09 -13.72
N LEU A 32 -2.83 5.14 -13.93
CA LEU A 32 -1.75 5.30 -14.92
C LEU A 32 -2.31 5.44 -16.34
N GLU A 33 -3.35 4.69 -16.68
CA GLU A 33 -4.02 4.82 -17.98
C GLU A 33 -4.60 6.22 -18.20
N GLN A 34 -4.99 6.90 -17.14
CA GLN A 34 -5.52 8.26 -17.18
C GLN A 34 -4.44 9.33 -17.04
N GLY A 35 -3.17 8.94 -16.96
CA GLY A 35 -2.06 9.86 -16.78
C GLY A 35 -1.90 10.41 -15.38
N LEU A 36 -2.50 9.78 -14.38
CA LEU A 36 -2.39 10.17 -12.99
C LEU A 36 -1.10 9.64 -12.37
N ILE A 37 -0.64 10.28 -11.32
CA ILE A 37 0.63 9.92 -10.66
C ILE A 37 0.33 9.14 -9.38
N PRO A 38 0.77 7.86 -9.29
CA PRO A 38 0.58 7.06 -8.06
C PRO A 38 1.23 7.71 -6.85
N GLY A 39 0.49 7.75 -5.75
CA GLY A 39 0.96 8.36 -4.51
C GLY A 39 0.66 9.84 -4.38
N ILE A 40 0.35 10.52 -5.46
CA ILE A 40 -0.02 11.94 -5.47
C ILE A 40 -1.51 12.09 -5.75
N ASP A 41 -1.99 11.46 -6.82
CA ASP A 41 -3.41 11.50 -7.19
C ASP A 41 -4.16 10.40 -6.45
N SER A 42 -5.28 10.75 -5.80
CA SER A 42 -6.04 9.80 -4.99
C SER A 42 -6.62 8.65 -5.80
N PHE A 43 -6.98 8.88 -7.06
CA PHE A 43 -7.51 7.82 -7.92
C PHE A 43 -6.45 6.84 -8.40
N ALA A 44 -5.16 7.20 -8.27
CA ALA A 44 -4.04 6.34 -8.62
C ALA A 44 -3.28 5.86 -7.38
N SER A 45 -3.90 5.91 -6.20
CA SER A 45 -3.28 5.52 -4.93
C SER A 45 -4.07 4.39 -4.28
N PRO A 46 -3.42 3.55 -3.45
CA PRO A 46 -4.13 2.51 -2.71
C PRO A 46 -5.22 3.10 -1.84
N ALA A 47 -6.33 2.36 -1.68
CA ALA A 47 -7.47 2.84 -0.92
C ALA A 47 -7.12 3.14 0.55
N CYS A 48 -6.26 2.33 1.16
CA CYS A 48 -5.85 2.53 2.55
C CYS A 48 -5.03 3.81 2.75
N VAL A 49 -4.26 4.21 1.74
CA VAL A 49 -3.50 5.45 1.77
C VAL A 49 -4.44 6.66 1.70
N VAL A 50 -5.42 6.59 0.80
CA VAL A 50 -6.41 7.65 0.63
C VAL A 50 -7.29 7.79 1.87
N ALA A 51 -7.67 6.67 2.47
CA ALA A 51 -8.58 6.64 3.61
C ALA A 51 -7.93 6.99 4.94
N CYS A 52 -6.60 7.03 5.03
CA CYS A 52 -5.91 7.31 6.28
C CYS A 52 -6.06 8.79 6.68
N PRO A 53 -6.81 9.12 7.75
CA PRO A 53 -7.10 10.51 8.07
C PRO A 53 -5.90 11.27 8.64
N VAL A 54 -4.92 10.56 9.19
CA VAL A 54 -3.72 11.19 9.78
C VAL A 54 -2.54 11.24 8.82
N GLY A 55 -2.71 10.75 7.60
CA GLY A 55 -1.63 10.76 6.61
C GLY A 55 -0.42 9.90 7.00
N ALA A 56 -0.66 8.81 7.72
CA ALA A 56 0.42 7.95 8.21
C ALA A 56 1.02 7.04 7.13
N ARG A 57 0.35 6.92 6.00
CA ARG A 57 0.75 6.02 4.91
C ARG A 57 1.12 6.82 3.67
N THR A 58 2.27 6.48 3.11
CA THR A 58 2.76 7.10 1.88
C THR A 58 3.01 6.01 0.85
N PHE A 59 2.62 6.24 -0.38
CA PHE A 59 2.80 5.30 -1.48
C PHE A 59 3.55 5.98 -2.61
N GLY A 60 4.37 5.22 -3.31
CA GLY A 60 5.09 5.75 -4.46
C GLY A 60 5.96 4.71 -5.12
N ASP A 61 6.62 5.11 -6.19
CA ASP A 61 7.52 4.27 -6.97
C ASP A 61 8.95 4.44 -6.47
N LEU A 62 9.57 3.37 -6.00
CA LEU A 62 10.96 3.39 -5.52
C LEU A 62 11.97 3.68 -6.64
N ASN A 63 11.59 3.40 -7.88
CA ASN A 63 12.45 3.68 -9.03
C ASN A 63 12.43 5.16 -9.44
N ASP A 64 11.47 5.92 -8.95
CA ASP A 64 11.40 7.36 -9.19
C ASP A 64 12.09 8.11 -8.04
N SER A 65 13.24 8.68 -8.32
CA SER A 65 14.02 9.39 -7.32
C SER A 65 13.32 10.62 -6.74
N LYS A 66 12.32 11.14 -7.44
CA LYS A 66 11.55 12.31 -7.00
C LYS A 66 10.28 11.94 -6.22
N SER A 67 10.00 10.65 -6.05
CA SER A 67 8.81 10.22 -5.33
C SER A 67 8.87 10.58 -3.86
N ASN A 68 7.71 10.77 -3.23
CA ASN A 68 7.62 11.05 -1.80
C ASN A 68 8.20 9.91 -0.96
N VAL A 69 8.04 8.67 -1.42
CA VAL A 69 8.57 7.49 -0.74
C VAL A 69 10.09 7.56 -0.65
N ASN A 70 10.78 7.86 -1.76
CA ASN A 70 12.23 7.97 -1.76
C ASN A 70 12.73 9.11 -0.89
N ARG A 71 12.04 10.22 -0.87
CA ARG A 71 12.38 11.35 0.01
C ARG A 71 12.29 10.96 1.47
N LEU A 72 11.24 10.24 1.86
CA LEU A 72 11.07 9.78 3.23
C LEU A 72 12.14 8.78 3.63
N LEU A 73 12.48 7.84 2.75
CA LEU A 73 13.48 6.83 3.04
C LEU A 73 14.90 7.41 3.12
N GLU A 74 15.19 8.44 2.36
CA GLU A 74 16.47 9.13 2.44
C GLU A 74 16.62 9.97 3.70
N SER A 75 15.53 10.57 4.17
CA SER A 75 15.52 11.50 5.29
C SER A 75 15.34 10.84 6.64
N ASN A 76 14.86 9.60 6.70
CA ASN A 76 14.47 8.93 7.95
C ASN A 76 15.04 7.52 8.00
N PRO A 77 15.40 7.02 9.20
CA PRO A 77 15.69 5.60 9.36
C PRO A 77 14.40 4.79 9.13
N TYR A 78 14.54 3.58 8.61
CA TYR A 78 13.40 2.71 8.36
C TYR A 78 13.75 1.27 8.66
N TYR A 79 12.73 0.41 8.78
CA TYR A 79 12.92 -1.02 8.94
C TYR A 79 11.85 -1.76 8.14
N GLN A 80 12.16 -3.01 7.82
CA GLN A 80 11.26 -3.93 7.12
C GLN A 80 11.01 -5.14 8.01
N LEU A 81 9.85 -5.77 7.85
CA LEU A 81 9.50 -6.93 8.67
C LEU A 81 10.18 -8.20 8.13
N ARG A 82 10.74 -8.96 9.04
CA ARG A 82 11.26 -10.33 8.79
C ARG A 82 12.26 -10.40 7.64
N THR A 83 13.19 -9.46 7.59
CA THR A 83 14.27 -9.50 6.60
C THR A 83 15.18 -10.72 6.77
N ASP A 84 15.22 -11.31 7.99
CA ASP A 84 15.95 -12.53 8.30
C ASP A 84 15.45 -13.74 7.48
N MET A 85 14.21 -13.69 6.99
CA MET A 85 13.62 -14.74 6.18
C MET A 85 13.96 -14.61 4.69
N GLY A 86 14.68 -13.57 4.30
CA GLY A 86 15.04 -13.34 2.90
C GLY A 86 13.88 -12.85 2.04
N ASN A 87 12.75 -12.47 2.63
CA ASN A 87 11.63 -11.93 1.90
C ASN A 87 11.88 -10.45 1.58
N ASP A 88 11.76 -10.09 0.33
CA ASP A 88 11.96 -8.72 -0.14
C ASP A 88 10.63 -7.95 0.00
N THR A 89 10.34 -7.52 1.23
CA THR A 89 9.08 -6.82 1.52
C THR A 89 9.10 -5.41 0.93
N ARG A 90 7.93 -4.97 0.45
CA ARG A 90 7.76 -3.65 -0.16
C ARG A 90 7.14 -2.62 0.78
N VAL A 91 6.93 -3.01 2.03
CA VAL A 91 6.42 -2.10 3.06
C VAL A 91 7.56 -1.73 3.99
N TYR A 92 7.77 -0.44 4.17
CA TYR A 92 8.82 0.12 5.01
C TYR A 92 8.18 0.85 6.17
N TYR A 93 8.71 0.67 7.36
CA TYR A 93 8.20 1.26 8.58
C TYR A 93 9.18 2.30 9.11
N LEU A 94 8.66 3.47 9.44
CA LEU A 94 9.44 4.50 10.09
C LEU A 94 9.23 4.41 11.60
N PRO A 95 10.29 4.56 12.42
CA PRO A 95 10.13 4.58 13.87
C PRO A 95 9.26 5.75 14.32
N ALA A 96 8.64 5.62 15.48
CA ALA A 96 7.89 6.72 16.08
C ALA A 96 8.84 7.89 16.31
N ARG A 97 8.37 9.08 15.97
CA ARG A 97 9.13 10.29 16.22
C ARG A 97 8.95 10.72 17.67
N ASP A 98 10.02 11.09 18.29
CA ASP A 98 9.95 11.77 19.58
C ASP A 98 9.33 13.16 19.36
N ALA A 99 8.31 13.43 20.12
CA ALA A 99 7.57 14.69 19.99
C ALA A 99 8.43 15.87 20.46
#